data_93b28356fea07909a3d4ded687eefee4
#
_entry.id   93b28356fea07909a3d4ded687eefee4
#
_cell.length_a   1.000
_cell.length_b   1.000
_cell.length_c   1.000
_cell.angle_alpha   90.00
_cell.angle_beta   90.00
_cell.angle_gamma   90.00
#
_symmetry.space_group_name_H-M   'P 1'
#
loop_
_entity.id
_entity.type
_entity.pdbx_description
1 polymer ?
#
loop_
_entity_poly.entity_id
_entity_poly.type
_entity_poly.pdbx_seq_one_letter_code
_entity_poly.pdbx_strand_id
1 'polypeptide(L)'
;MLCAEKGQTKSAPFISLFLSNKEDSFFFAGRQMLKNWLKMTAMGYYGVPLSSLTDRKSTAELLTNAIGISKRKQILFAMRCGRPVKKIPRSHRLPIEKIKIYD
;
A
#
# COMPACT_ATOMS: atom_id res chain seq x y z
N MET A 1 -8.14 4.51 -16.95
CA MET A 1 -7.56 4.23 -15.64
C MET A 1 -8.37 3.17 -14.86
N LEU A 2 -9.66 3.33 -14.72
CA LEU A 2 -10.50 2.36 -14.01
C LEU A 2 -10.43 0.95 -14.61
N CYS A 3 -10.40 0.82 -15.93
CA CYS A 3 -10.30 -0.49 -16.59
C CYS A 3 -8.96 -1.17 -16.32
N ALA A 4 -7.85 -0.40 -16.27
CA ALA A 4 -6.54 -0.93 -15.97
C ALA A 4 -6.45 -1.41 -14.52
N GLU A 5 -6.97 -0.63 -13.57
CA GLU A 5 -6.99 -1.03 -12.16
C GLU A 5 -7.89 -2.24 -11.92
N LYS A 6 -9.03 -2.31 -12.60
CA LYS A 6 -9.93 -3.46 -12.52
C LYS A 6 -9.24 -4.74 -13.01
N GLY A 7 -8.53 -4.66 -14.13
CA GLY A 7 -7.75 -5.78 -14.65
C GLY A 7 -6.63 -6.18 -13.69
N GLN A 8 -5.91 -5.20 -13.14
CA GLN A 8 -4.85 -5.43 -12.17
C GLN A 8 -5.39 -6.08 -10.90
N THR A 9 -6.54 -5.63 -10.41
CA THR A 9 -7.17 -6.20 -9.22
C THR A 9 -7.54 -7.67 -9.45
N LYS A 10 -8.12 -8.00 -10.59
CA LYS A 10 -8.50 -9.37 -10.93
C LYS A 10 -7.31 -10.30 -11.08
N SER A 11 -6.18 -9.82 -11.58
CA SER A 11 -4.98 -10.63 -11.82
C SER A 11 -4.08 -10.79 -10.61
N ALA A 12 -4.30 -10.00 -9.56
CA ALA A 12 -3.47 -10.06 -8.36
C ALA A 12 -3.78 -11.33 -7.56
N PRO A 13 -2.74 -12.06 -7.07
CA PRO A 13 -2.95 -13.20 -6.18
C PRO A 13 -3.67 -12.81 -4.89
N PHE A 14 -3.41 -11.62 -4.35
CA PHE A 14 -4.11 -11.10 -3.18
C PHE A 14 -4.03 -9.57 -3.12
N ILE A 15 -4.93 -9.01 -2.35
CA ILE A 15 -4.97 -7.58 -2.06
C ILE A 15 -4.67 -7.39 -0.58
N SER A 16 -3.68 -6.56 -0.27
CA SER A 16 -3.36 -6.18 1.11
C SER A 16 -4.06 -4.89 1.46
N LEU A 17 -4.73 -4.87 2.59
CA LEU A 17 -5.33 -3.67 3.16
C LEU A 17 -4.58 -3.30 4.42
N PHE A 18 -4.12 -2.05 4.49
CA PHE A 18 -3.46 -1.53 5.69
C PHE A 18 -4.49 -0.77 6.51
N LEU A 19 -4.74 -1.27 7.71
CA LEU A 19 -5.74 -0.70 8.61
C LEU A 19 -5.06 0.00 9.77
N SER A 20 -5.71 1.03 10.28
CA SER A 20 -5.34 1.63 11.55
C SER A 20 -6.58 1.90 12.38
N ASN A 21 -6.40 2.11 13.68
CA ASN A 21 -7.47 2.64 14.51
C ASN A 21 -7.71 4.10 14.13
N LYS A 22 -8.94 4.53 14.12
CA LYS A 22 -9.27 5.92 13.81
C LYS A 22 -8.63 6.93 14.78
N GLU A 23 -8.29 6.47 15.97
CA GLU A 23 -7.64 7.27 17.01
C GLU A 23 -6.14 7.47 16.76
N ASP A 24 -5.50 6.58 15.97
CA ASP A 24 -4.07 6.66 15.72
C ASP A 24 -3.73 7.86 14.83
N SER A 25 -2.57 8.49 15.11
CA SER A 25 -2.07 9.53 14.23
C SER A 25 -1.69 8.93 12.88
N PHE A 26 -1.82 9.73 11.82
CA PHE A 26 -1.42 9.30 10.49
C PHE A 26 0.08 9.04 10.40
N PHE A 27 0.88 9.77 11.18
CA PHE A 27 2.33 9.54 11.23
C PHE A 27 2.63 8.12 11.77
N PHE A 28 2.05 7.76 12.89
CA PHE A 28 2.22 6.43 13.48
C PHE A 28 1.71 5.34 12.54
N ALA A 29 0.52 5.53 11.99
CA ALA A 29 -0.09 4.56 11.09
C ALA A 29 0.73 4.37 9.81
N GLY A 30 1.25 5.44 9.23
CA GLY A 30 2.11 5.38 8.05
C GLY A 30 3.43 4.66 8.32
N ARG A 31 4.00 4.88 9.50
CA ARG A 31 5.22 4.18 9.93
C ARG A 31 4.99 2.67 10.00
N GLN A 32 3.89 2.24 10.58
CA GLN A 32 3.55 0.82 10.67
C GLN A 32 3.26 0.23 9.29
N MET A 33 2.60 0.97 8.43
CA MET A 33 2.33 0.56 7.05
C MET A 33 3.63 0.30 6.29
N LEU A 34 4.56 1.24 6.32
CA LEU A 34 5.85 1.08 5.65
C LEU A 34 6.65 -0.10 6.22
N LYS A 35 6.64 -0.27 7.53
CA LYS A 35 7.30 -1.40 8.18
C LYS A 35 6.76 -2.73 7.66
N ASN A 36 5.45 -2.85 7.54
CA ASN A 36 4.81 -4.05 7.03
C ASN A 36 5.11 -4.27 5.55
N TRP A 37 5.14 -3.19 4.76
CA TRP A 37 5.49 -3.26 3.35
C TRP A 37 6.92 -3.77 3.16
N LEU A 38 7.86 -3.25 3.95
CA LEU A 38 9.26 -3.70 3.90
C LEU A 38 9.39 -5.18 4.28
N LYS A 39 8.63 -5.64 5.26
CA LYS A 39 8.59 -7.06 5.63
C LYS A 39 8.09 -7.93 4.49
N MET A 40 7.05 -7.50 3.79
CA MET A 40 6.54 -8.22 2.62
C MET A 40 7.60 -8.30 1.52
N THR A 41 8.29 -7.21 1.26
CA THR A 41 9.36 -7.17 0.26
C THR A 41 10.49 -8.13 0.63
N ALA A 42 10.85 -8.18 1.90
CA ALA A 42 11.88 -9.12 2.39
C ALA A 42 11.47 -10.58 2.20
N MET A 43 10.17 -10.87 2.19
CA MET A 43 9.65 -12.22 1.94
C MET A 43 9.48 -12.52 0.43
N GLY A 44 9.87 -11.61 -0.44
CA GLY A 44 9.78 -11.80 -1.88
C GLY A 44 8.46 -11.37 -2.52
N TYR A 45 7.60 -10.68 -1.77
CA TYR A 45 6.35 -10.14 -2.30
C TYR A 45 6.51 -8.68 -2.66
N TYR A 46 5.89 -8.30 -3.78
CA TYR A 46 5.91 -6.92 -4.25
C TYR A 46 4.48 -6.43 -4.40
N GLY A 47 4.27 -5.16 -4.12
CA GLY A 47 2.96 -4.55 -4.12
C GLY A 47 2.89 -3.33 -5.04
N VAL A 48 1.71 -3.14 -5.63
CA VAL A 48 1.39 -1.94 -6.40
C VAL A 48 0.20 -1.26 -5.75
N PRO A 49 0.32 0.02 -5.38
CA PRO A 49 -0.79 0.74 -4.75
C PRO A 49 -2.05 0.78 -5.62
N LEU A 50 -3.19 0.66 -4.97
CA LEU A 50 -4.52 0.78 -5.58
C LEU A 50 -5.23 1.97 -4.92
N SER A 51 -4.84 3.17 -5.29
CA SER A 51 -5.34 4.39 -4.66
C SER A 51 -6.84 4.61 -4.86
N SER A 52 -7.39 4.16 -5.97
CA SER A 52 -8.82 4.31 -6.25
C SER A 52 -9.73 3.65 -5.21
N LEU A 53 -9.23 2.63 -4.49
CA LEU A 53 -10.01 1.95 -3.45
C LEU A 53 -10.12 2.75 -2.16
N THR A 54 -9.21 3.67 -1.91
CA THR A 54 -9.10 4.36 -0.63
C THR A 54 -9.15 5.89 -0.72
N ASP A 55 -8.88 6.48 -1.90
CA ASP A 55 -8.82 7.93 -2.07
C ASP A 55 -10.20 8.61 -1.95
N ARG A 56 -11.27 7.91 -2.31
CA ARG A 56 -12.62 8.42 -2.15
C ARG A 56 -13.23 7.84 -0.88
N LYS A 57 -13.74 8.74 -0.04
CA LYS A 57 -14.38 8.35 1.20
C LYS A 57 -15.56 7.40 0.98
N SER A 58 -16.38 7.64 -0.04
CA SER A 58 -17.52 6.78 -0.37
C SER A 58 -17.10 5.37 -0.76
N THR A 59 -16.04 5.23 -1.55
CA THR A 59 -15.50 3.93 -1.95
C THR A 59 -14.89 3.20 -0.76
N ALA A 60 -14.15 3.91 0.07
CA ALA A 60 -13.54 3.35 1.28
C ALA A 60 -14.62 2.85 2.25
N GLU A 61 -15.70 3.58 2.42
CA GLU A 61 -16.82 3.17 3.27
C GLU A 61 -17.53 1.93 2.73
N LEU A 62 -17.77 1.86 1.42
CA LEU A 62 -18.35 0.68 0.79
C LEU A 62 -17.47 -0.55 0.99
N LEU A 63 -16.17 -0.39 0.82
CA LEU A 63 -15.21 -1.47 1.01
C LEU A 63 -15.18 -1.93 2.48
N THR A 64 -15.16 -0.99 3.41
CA THR A 64 -15.19 -1.25 4.85
C THR A 64 -16.43 -2.07 5.23
N ASN A 65 -17.60 -1.67 4.73
CA ASN A 65 -18.85 -2.36 5.01
C ASN A 65 -18.90 -3.76 4.36
N ALA A 66 -18.41 -3.87 3.13
CA ALA A 66 -18.42 -5.14 2.40
C ALA A 66 -17.54 -6.19 3.06
N ILE A 67 -16.41 -5.78 3.65
CA ILE A 67 -15.46 -6.69 4.30
C ILE A 67 -15.83 -6.94 5.76
N GLY A 68 -16.65 -6.10 6.36
CA GLY A 68 -17.03 -6.25 7.77
C GLY A 68 -15.99 -5.71 8.75
N ILE A 69 -15.28 -4.67 8.37
CA ILE A 69 -14.27 -4.04 9.22
C ILE A 69 -14.96 -3.25 10.33
N SER A 70 -14.43 -3.31 11.55
CA SER A 70 -14.91 -2.56 12.70
C SER A 70 -14.97 -1.05 12.41
N LYS A 71 -16.00 -0.38 12.91
CA LYS A 71 -16.14 1.07 12.78
C LYS A 71 -15.04 1.86 13.47
N ARG A 72 -14.29 1.23 14.37
CA ARG A 72 -13.14 1.85 15.04
C ARG A 72 -11.89 1.88 14.18
N LYS A 73 -11.90 1.16 13.07
CA LYS A 73 -10.77 1.08 12.16
C LYS A 73 -11.04 1.81 10.88
N GLN A 74 -9.97 2.20 10.22
CA GLN A 74 -10.02 2.83 8.91
C GLN A 74 -9.04 2.16 7.98
N ILE A 75 -9.36 2.13 6.69
CA ILE A 75 -8.46 1.66 5.66
C ILE A 75 -7.57 2.82 5.26
N LEU A 76 -6.26 2.68 5.46
CA LEU A 76 -5.31 3.70 5.07
C LEU A 76 -4.88 3.53 3.62
N PHE A 77 -4.76 2.29 3.18
CA PHE A 77 -4.03 2.00 1.95
C PHE A 77 -4.35 0.60 1.48
N ALA A 78 -4.43 0.42 0.16
CA ALA A 78 -4.63 -0.88 -0.47
C ALA A 78 -3.55 -1.12 -1.53
N MET A 79 -3.07 -2.35 -1.62
CA MET A 79 -2.12 -2.77 -2.64
C MET A 79 -2.53 -4.10 -3.24
N ARG A 80 -2.34 -4.26 -4.54
CA ARG A 80 -2.31 -5.59 -5.12
C ARG A 80 -0.91 -6.17 -4.90
N CYS A 81 -0.82 -7.42 -4.50
CA CYS A 81 0.43 -8.06 -4.13
C CYS A 81 0.61 -9.39 -4.84
N GLY A 82 1.85 -9.75 -5.09
CA GLY A 82 2.22 -11.01 -5.70
C GLY A 82 3.71 -11.18 -5.76
N ARG A 83 4.16 -12.35 -6.20
CA ARG A 83 5.57 -12.61 -6.44
C ARG A 83 5.89 -12.28 -7.89
N PRO A 84 6.95 -11.50 -8.17
CA PRO A 84 7.31 -11.20 -9.54
C PRO A 84 7.85 -12.44 -10.24
N VAL A 85 7.51 -12.59 -11.53
CA VAL A 85 8.07 -13.67 -12.37
C VAL A 85 9.42 -13.29 -12.96
N LYS A 86 9.74 -11.99 -12.95
CA LYS A 86 11.02 -11.47 -13.45
C LYS A 86 11.66 -10.60 -12.37
N LYS A 87 13.00 -10.47 -12.45
CA LYS A 87 13.70 -9.57 -11.53
C LYS A 87 13.20 -8.15 -11.69
N ILE A 88 12.82 -7.52 -10.58
CA ILE A 88 12.36 -6.14 -10.57
C ILE A 88 13.57 -5.21 -10.61
N PRO A 89 13.64 -4.26 -11.56
CA PRO A 89 14.74 -3.30 -11.59
C PRO A 89 14.67 -2.37 -10.38
N ARG A 90 15.84 -2.08 -9.83
CA ARG A 90 15.93 -1.12 -8.73
C ARG A 90 16.04 0.28 -9.28
N SER A 91 15.42 1.24 -8.59
CA SER A 91 15.58 2.63 -8.94
C SER A 91 17.02 3.08 -8.66
N HIS A 92 17.51 4.01 -9.48
CA HIS A 92 18.83 4.58 -9.31
C HIS A 92 18.94 5.32 -7.97
N ARG A 93 20.08 5.17 -7.32
CA ARG A 93 20.38 5.90 -6.08
C ARG A 93 21.60 6.76 -6.28
N LEU A 94 21.49 8.04 -5.96
CA LEU A 94 22.64 8.93 -5.99
C LEU A 94 23.60 8.59 -4.84
N PRO A 95 24.94 8.78 -5.04
CA PRO A 95 25.87 8.68 -3.92
C PRO A 95 25.49 9.69 -2.83
N ILE A 96 25.74 9.32 -1.58
CA ILE A 96 25.35 10.13 -0.44
C ILE A 96 25.99 11.54 -0.48
N GLU A 97 27.20 11.66 -1.04
CA GLU A 97 27.91 12.92 -1.18
C GLU A 97 27.16 13.93 -2.06
N LYS A 98 26.33 13.44 -3.02
CA LYS A 98 25.55 14.28 -3.92
C LYS A 98 24.23 14.76 -3.34
N ILE A 99 23.74 14.10 -2.30
CA ILE A 99 22.45 14.42 -1.68
C ILE A 99 22.58 14.98 -0.26
N LYS A 100 23.78 14.88 0.33
CA LYS A 100 24.03 15.37 1.68
C LYS A 100 24.06 16.87 1.70
N ILE A 101 23.34 17.46 2.65
CA ILE A 101 23.35 18.91 2.88
C ILE A 101 24.40 19.21 3.96
N TYR A 102 25.31 20.11 3.65
CA TYR A 102 26.35 20.57 4.61
C TYR A 102 25.92 21.91 5.16
N ASP A 103 25.92 22.03 6.46
CA ASP A 103 25.70 23.30 7.16
C ASP A 103 27.02 24.06 7.35
#